data_8f5a022de4fa2e948bfccb12a4a3e190
#
_entry.id   8f5a022de4fa2e948bfccb12a4a3e190
#
_cell.length_a   1.000
_cell.length_b   1.000
_cell.length_c   1.000
_cell.angle_alpha   90.00
_cell.angle_beta   90.00
_cell.angle_gamma   90.00
#
_symmetry.space_group_name_H-M   'P 1'
#
loop_
_entity.id
_entity.type
_entity.pdbx_description
1 polymer ?
#
loop_
_entity_poly.entity_id
_entity_poly.type
_entity_poly.pdbx_seq_one_letter_code
_entity_poly.pdbx_strand_id
1 'polypeptide(L)'
;MKTEVKSTCCYCGVGCGVLIETENGKIASVRGDPEHPANRGRLCTKGATLHLTADPTYRLQYPERRALRQGAREMVSWDAALDEAAERFAETIRAHGPDSVAFYISGQLMTEDYYVFNKLAKGLIGTNNVDTNSRLCMSSAVVGYKATLGADAPPTCYEDIDTDC
;
A
#
# COMPACT_ATOMS: atom_id res chain seq x y z
N MET A 1 9.75 21.16 20.61
CA MET A 1 8.56 20.64 21.35
C MET A 1 8.38 19.20 20.93
N LYS A 2 8.26 18.29 21.90
CA LYS A 2 8.01 16.87 21.63
C LYS A 2 6.50 16.64 21.63
N THR A 3 6.01 15.92 20.62
CA THR A 3 4.60 15.48 20.57
C THR A 3 4.55 14.01 20.17
N GLU A 4 3.53 13.30 20.62
CA GLU A 4 3.25 11.93 20.24
C GLU A 4 1.89 11.87 19.55
N VAL A 5 1.82 11.13 18.44
CA VAL A 5 0.61 10.98 17.63
C VAL A 5 0.34 9.50 17.39
N LYS A 6 -0.90 9.07 17.62
CA LYS A 6 -1.38 7.74 17.25
C LYS A 6 -1.62 7.67 15.75
N SER A 7 -1.15 6.58 15.12
CA SER A 7 -1.33 6.34 13.69
C SER A 7 -1.37 4.83 13.40
N THR A 8 -1.51 4.48 12.14
CA THR A 8 -1.48 3.08 11.68
C THR A 8 -0.27 2.85 10.78
N CYS A 9 0.39 1.71 10.93
CA CYS A 9 1.48 1.30 10.07
C CYS A 9 0.99 1.11 8.63
N CYS A 10 1.68 1.71 7.67
CA CYS A 10 1.30 1.72 6.26
C CYS A 10 1.79 0.51 5.44
N TYR A 11 2.47 -0.48 6.07
CA TYR A 11 3.14 -1.52 5.28
C TYR A 11 2.26 -2.69 4.87
N CYS A 12 1.33 -3.12 5.69
CA CYS A 12 0.52 -4.29 5.35
C CYS A 12 -0.85 -4.26 6.04
N GLY A 13 -1.74 -5.18 5.61
CA GLY A 13 -3.11 -5.27 6.07
C GLY A 13 -3.30 -5.67 7.55
N VAL A 14 -2.24 -5.96 8.31
CA VAL A 14 -2.34 -6.17 9.77
C VAL A 14 -2.85 -4.92 10.47
N GLY A 15 -2.53 -3.72 9.93
CA GLY A 15 -3.02 -2.46 10.48
C GLY A 15 -2.50 -2.17 11.88
N CYS A 16 -1.22 -2.49 12.15
CA CYS A 16 -0.61 -2.25 13.47
C CYS A 16 -0.71 -0.80 13.90
N GLY A 17 -1.22 -0.55 15.10
CA GLY A 17 -1.19 0.76 15.72
C GLY A 17 0.23 1.18 16.09
N VAL A 18 0.58 2.40 15.76
CA VAL A 18 1.88 2.98 16.06
C VAL A 18 1.74 4.32 16.78
N LEU A 19 2.71 4.59 17.64
CA LEU A 19 2.91 5.88 18.29
C LEU A 19 4.11 6.53 17.65
N ILE A 20 3.87 7.67 17.02
CA ILE A 20 4.90 8.45 16.31
C ILE A 20 5.31 9.61 17.20
N GLU A 21 6.56 9.61 17.62
CA GLU A 21 7.15 10.74 18.33
C GLU A 21 7.74 11.73 17.35
N THR A 22 7.40 13.00 17.53
CA THR A 22 8.00 14.08 16.76
C THR A 22 8.77 15.06 17.66
N GLU A 23 9.86 15.56 17.16
CA GLU A 23 10.66 16.59 17.80
C GLU A 23 10.99 17.70 16.80
N ASN A 24 10.60 18.93 17.12
CA ASN A 24 10.82 20.10 16.26
C ASN A 24 10.29 19.91 14.82
N GLY A 25 9.11 19.27 14.67
CA GLY A 25 8.48 19.02 13.38
C GLY A 25 9.07 17.87 12.56
N LYS A 26 10.01 17.10 13.14
CA LYS A 26 10.57 15.90 12.50
C LYS A 26 10.19 14.65 13.28
N ILE A 27 10.01 13.54 12.57
CA ILE A 27 9.77 12.25 13.19
C ILE A 27 11.08 11.80 13.86
N ALA A 28 11.02 11.58 15.17
CA ALA A 28 12.15 11.16 15.98
C ALA A 28 12.18 9.65 16.18
N SER A 29 11.03 9.04 16.47
CA SER A 29 10.90 7.60 16.68
C SER A 29 9.50 7.09 16.38
N VAL A 30 9.39 5.76 16.24
CA VAL A 30 8.11 5.04 16.12
C VAL A 30 8.17 3.83 17.04
N ARG A 31 7.07 3.61 17.78
CA ARG A 31 6.87 2.40 18.60
C ARG A 31 5.46 1.87 18.43
N GLY A 32 5.23 0.62 18.79
CA GLY A 32 3.89 0.05 18.77
C GLY A 32 2.98 0.66 19.83
N ASP A 33 1.71 0.87 19.48
CA ASP A 33 0.68 1.30 20.43
C ASP A 33 0.21 0.10 21.28
N PRO A 34 0.47 0.06 22.60
CA PRO A 34 0.08 -1.05 23.46
C PRO A 34 -1.43 -1.20 23.62
N GLU A 35 -2.19 -0.12 23.36
CA GLU A 35 -3.66 -0.14 23.45
C GLU A 35 -4.33 -0.58 22.13
N HIS A 36 -3.57 -0.69 21.03
CA HIS A 36 -4.13 -1.04 19.74
C HIS A 36 -4.43 -2.54 19.64
N PRO A 37 -5.66 -2.95 19.29
CA PRO A 37 -6.09 -4.35 19.32
C PRO A 37 -5.34 -5.26 18.34
N ALA A 38 -4.89 -4.73 17.19
CA ALA A 38 -4.23 -5.53 16.16
C ALA A 38 -2.81 -5.99 16.55
N ASN A 39 -2.07 -5.25 17.37
CA ASN A 39 -0.67 -5.54 17.64
C ASN A 39 -0.24 -5.40 19.11
N ARG A 40 -1.06 -4.79 19.97
CA ARG A 40 -0.80 -4.66 21.43
C ARG A 40 0.65 -4.23 21.74
N GLY A 41 1.12 -3.23 21.03
CA GLY A 41 2.47 -2.68 21.15
C GLY A 41 3.57 -3.44 20.41
N ARG A 42 3.31 -4.60 19.82
CA ARG A 42 4.29 -5.39 19.07
C ARG A 42 4.41 -4.85 17.64
N LEU A 43 5.62 -4.85 17.10
CA LEU A 43 5.89 -4.47 15.70
C LEU A 43 6.89 -5.46 15.09
N CYS A 44 6.70 -5.74 13.81
CA CYS A 44 7.73 -6.41 13.02
C CYS A 44 8.85 -5.41 12.67
N THR A 45 9.95 -5.88 12.11
CA THR A 45 11.10 -5.05 11.72
C THR A 45 10.70 -3.85 10.84
N LYS A 46 9.79 -4.02 9.89
CA LYS A 46 9.31 -2.94 9.02
C LYS A 46 8.58 -1.84 9.81
N GLY A 47 7.69 -2.24 10.72
CA GLY A 47 6.96 -1.31 11.57
C GLY A 47 7.87 -0.58 12.56
N ALA A 48 8.82 -1.28 13.15
CA ALA A 48 9.77 -0.70 14.09
C ALA A 48 10.74 0.32 13.46
N THR A 49 11.02 0.18 12.16
CA THR A 49 11.91 1.07 11.39
C THR A 49 11.15 2.05 10.49
N LEU A 50 9.85 2.18 10.67
CA LEU A 50 8.98 3.02 9.83
C LEU A 50 9.47 4.47 9.75
N HIS A 51 9.99 5.04 10.85
CA HIS A 51 10.51 6.40 10.91
C HIS A 51 11.68 6.65 9.94
N LEU A 52 12.49 5.63 9.65
CA LEU A 52 13.61 5.76 8.72
C LEU A 52 13.15 5.99 7.27
N THR A 53 11.95 5.56 6.93
CA THR A 53 11.38 5.74 5.58
C THR A 53 10.89 7.16 5.32
N ALA A 54 10.77 7.99 6.36
CA ALA A 54 10.36 9.38 6.25
C ALA A 54 11.53 10.35 6.03
N ASP A 55 12.77 9.85 6.04
CA ASP A 55 13.96 10.70 5.81
C ASP A 55 13.97 11.19 4.36
N PRO A 56 13.90 12.52 4.13
CA PRO A 56 13.88 13.10 2.79
C PRO A 56 15.15 12.81 1.98
N THR A 57 16.26 12.46 2.61
CA THR A 57 17.53 12.13 1.95
C THR A 57 17.39 10.89 1.05
N TYR A 58 16.53 9.95 1.42
CA TYR A 58 16.36 8.66 0.74
C TYR A 58 15.03 8.53 0.00
N ARG A 59 14.19 9.57 0.05
CA ARG A 59 12.84 9.56 -0.55
C ARG A 59 12.80 10.40 -1.80
N LEU A 60 12.19 9.86 -2.86
CA LEU A 60 11.74 10.64 -3.99
C LEU A 60 10.60 11.56 -3.52
N GLN A 61 10.79 12.87 -3.63
CA GLN A 61 9.85 13.86 -3.10
C GLN A 61 8.96 14.49 -4.17
N TYR A 62 9.38 14.41 -5.41
CA TYR A 62 8.69 14.99 -6.55
C TYR A 62 8.58 13.98 -7.68
N PRO A 63 7.55 14.08 -8.54
CA PRO A 63 7.48 13.30 -9.76
C PRO A 63 8.67 13.60 -10.67
N GLU A 64 9.17 12.57 -11.30
CA GLU A 64 10.22 12.69 -12.32
C GLU A 64 9.73 12.12 -13.65
N ARG A 65 10.05 12.84 -14.72
CA ARG A 65 9.77 12.45 -16.09
C ARG A 65 11.06 12.20 -16.85
N ARG A 66 11.02 11.31 -17.82
CA ARG A 66 12.08 11.14 -18.84
C ARG A 66 11.46 10.83 -20.19
N ALA A 67 11.97 11.46 -21.23
CA ALA A 67 11.47 11.26 -22.59
C ALA A 67 11.84 9.88 -23.16
N LEU A 68 13.00 9.37 -22.79
CA LEU A 68 13.51 8.06 -23.23
C LEU A 68 13.86 7.18 -22.03
N ARG A 69 13.71 5.86 -22.17
CA ARG A 69 13.96 4.89 -21.10
C ARG A 69 15.32 5.07 -20.40
N GLN A 70 16.35 5.48 -21.13
CA GLN A 70 17.71 5.73 -20.62
C GLN A 70 18.05 7.23 -20.59
N GLY A 71 17.08 8.12 -20.83
CA GLY A 71 17.27 9.57 -20.80
C GLY A 71 17.47 10.13 -19.40
N ALA A 72 17.93 11.37 -19.35
CA ALA A 72 17.98 12.13 -18.11
C ALA A 72 16.56 12.29 -17.53
N ARG A 73 16.49 12.30 -16.20
CA ARG A 73 15.24 12.58 -15.48
C ARG A 73 15.16 14.07 -15.20
N GLU A 74 13.97 14.61 -15.33
CA GLU A 74 13.64 15.97 -14.92
C GLU A 74 12.52 15.97 -13.90
N MET A 75 12.63 16.79 -12.88
CA MET A 75 11.54 17.01 -11.93
C MET A 75 10.40 17.76 -12.61
N VAL A 76 9.18 17.33 -12.36
CA VAL A 76 7.96 17.97 -12.84
C VAL A 76 6.99 18.20 -11.67
N SER A 77 6.03 19.10 -11.84
CA SER A 77 4.97 19.27 -10.86
C SER A 77 4.04 18.03 -10.82
N TRP A 78 3.33 17.86 -9.71
CA TRP A 78 2.30 16.82 -9.60
C TRP A 78 1.22 16.98 -10.65
N ASP A 79 0.76 18.20 -10.92
CA ASP A 79 -0.26 18.47 -11.94
C ASP A 79 0.22 18.02 -13.32
N ALA A 80 1.44 18.43 -13.71
CA ALA A 80 2.01 18.03 -15.00
C ALA A 80 2.18 16.51 -15.12
N ALA A 81 2.58 15.82 -14.06
CA ALA A 81 2.72 14.36 -14.04
C ALA A 81 1.38 13.66 -14.18
N LEU A 82 0.37 14.13 -13.44
CA LEU A 82 -0.98 13.56 -13.46
C LEU A 82 -1.68 13.82 -14.79
N ASP A 83 -1.56 15.03 -15.35
CA ASP A 83 -2.13 15.38 -16.65
C ASP A 83 -1.53 14.52 -17.76
N GLU A 84 -0.20 14.36 -17.80
CA GLU A 84 0.46 13.50 -18.79
C GLU A 84 0.01 12.04 -18.63
N ALA A 85 -0.06 11.51 -17.41
CA ALA A 85 -0.53 10.16 -17.15
C ALA A 85 -1.98 9.97 -17.62
N ALA A 86 -2.87 10.91 -17.26
CA ALA A 86 -4.28 10.87 -17.64
C ALA A 86 -4.46 10.94 -19.17
N GLU A 87 -3.71 11.80 -19.85
CA GLU A 87 -3.74 11.91 -21.32
C GLU A 87 -3.31 10.61 -22.00
N ARG A 88 -2.20 10.00 -21.54
CA ARG A 88 -1.72 8.71 -22.07
C ARG A 88 -2.74 7.59 -21.90
N PHE A 89 -3.37 7.49 -20.73
CA PHE A 89 -4.46 6.54 -20.50
C PHE A 89 -5.64 6.83 -21.43
N ALA A 90 -6.08 8.07 -21.53
CA ALA A 90 -7.19 8.48 -22.38
C ALA A 90 -6.95 8.19 -23.86
N GLU A 91 -5.74 8.48 -24.37
CA GLU A 91 -5.33 8.17 -25.74
C GLU A 91 -5.37 6.67 -26.01
N THR A 92 -4.77 5.86 -25.10
CA THR A 92 -4.72 4.40 -25.22
C THR A 92 -6.13 3.80 -25.21
N ILE A 93 -6.95 4.23 -24.28
CA ILE A 93 -8.34 3.75 -24.16
C ILE A 93 -9.17 4.14 -25.41
N ARG A 94 -8.99 5.36 -25.89
CA ARG A 94 -9.70 5.84 -27.09
C ARG A 94 -9.30 5.08 -28.34
N ALA A 95 -8.02 4.70 -28.47
CA ALA A 95 -7.52 3.98 -29.65
C ALA A 95 -7.80 2.48 -29.60
N HIS A 96 -7.79 1.86 -28.42
CA HIS A 96 -7.77 0.41 -28.26
C HIS A 96 -8.83 -0.15 -27.31
N GLY A 97 -9.66 0.71 -26.73
CA GLY A 97 -10.72 0.33 -25.79
C GLY A 97 -10.21 0.18 -24.34
N PRO A 98 -11.14 0.05 -23.37
CA PRO A 98 -10.81 0.05 -21.93
C PRO A 98 -9.92 -1.14 -21.50
N ASP A 99 -10.05 -2.28 -22.15
CA ASP A 99 -9.25 -3.47 -21.82
C ASP A 99 -7.80 -3.42 -22.31
N SER A 100 -7.42 -2.35 -23.01
CA SER A 100 -6.01 -2.08 -23.37
C SER A 100 -5.16 -1.64 -22.20
N VAL A 101 -5.76 -1.28 -21.08
CA VAL A 101 -5.06 -0.89 -19.85
C VAL A 101 -5.26 -1.92 -18.75
N ALA A 102 -4.25 -2.07 -17.89
CA ALA A 102 -4.30 -2.96 -16.75
C ALA A 102 -3.60 -2.31 -15.55
N PHE A 103 -4.04 -2.70 -14.35
CA PHE A 103 -3.45 -2.25 -13.10
C PHE A 103 -2.91 -3.43 -12.32
N TYR A 104 -1.62 -3.41 -12.04
CA TYR A 104 -0.98 -4.33 -11.12
C TYR A 104 -0.65 -3.57 -9.85
N ILE A 105 -1.49 -3.77 -8.83
CA ILE A 105 -1.39 -3.03 -7.57
C ILE A 105 -0.74 -3.88 -6.48
N SER A 106 -0.28 -3.23 -5.41
CA SER A 106 0.33 -3.95 -4.28
C SER A 106 -0.71 -4.70 -3.44
N GLY A 107 -0.33 -5.85 -2.88
CA GLY A 107 -1.08 -6.53 -1.82
C GLY A 107 -0.92 -5.89 -0.43
N GLN A 108 -0.16 -4.80 -0.32
CA GLN A 108 0.13 -4.10 0.94
C GLN A 108 -0.42 -2.67 0.96
N LEU A 109 -1.55 -2.48 0.35
CA LEU A 109 -2.28 -1.21 0.34
C LEU A 109 -3.27 -1.14 1.50
N MET A 110 -3.68 0.06 1.86
CA MET A 110 -4.82 0.25 2.76
C MET A 110 -6.13 -0.07 2.03
N THR A 111 -7.19 -0.33 2.79
CA THR A 111 -8.52 -0.64 2.23
C THR A 111 -9.04 0.47 1.32
N GLU A 112 -8.78 1.72 1.68
CA GLU A 112 -9.14 2.90 0.91
C GLU A 112 -8.47 2.93 -0.47
N ASP A 113 -7.20 2.53 -0.55
CA ASP A 113 -6.47 2.46 -1.82
C ASP A 113 -7.11 1.42 -2.76
N TYR A 114 -7.44 0.23 -2.25
CA TYR A 114 -8.15 -0.78 -3.03
C TYR A 114 -9.51 -0.30 -3.52
N TYR A 115 -10.25 0.40 -2.67
CA TYR A 115 -11.55 0.96 -3.03
C TYR A 115 -11.41 1.96 -4.18
N VAL A 116 -10.48 2.90 -4.08
CA VAL A 116 -10.25 3.94 -5.09
C VAL A 116 -9.79 3.32 -6.41
N PHE A 117 -8.84 2.37 -6.38
CA PHE A 117 -8.39 1.68 -7.59
C PHE A 117 -9.48 0.86 -8.26
N ASN A 118 -10.31 0.14 -7.50
CA ASN A 118 -11.45 -0.58 -8.07
C ASN A 118 -12.47 0.37 -8.71
N LYS A 119 -12.74 1.50 -8.06
CA LYS A 119 -13.65 2.53 -8.58
C LYS A 119 -13.09 3.13 -9.89
N LEU A 120 -11.79 3.44 -9.93
CA LEU A 120 -11.12 3.95 -11.13
C LEU A 120 -11.20 2.93 -12.27
N ALA A 121 -10.72 1.70 -12.05
CA ALA A 121 -10.63 0.69 -13.09
C ALA A 121 -12.00 0.24 -13.59
N LYS A 122 -12.88 -0.17 -12.67
CA LYS A 122 -14.17 -0.78 -13.03
C LYS A 122 -15.26 0.23 -13.29
N GLY A 123 -15.32 1.31 -12.48
CA GLY A 123 -16.39 2.29 -12.55
C GLY A 123 -16.15 3.39 -13.58
N LEU A 124 -14.92 3.86 -13.73
CA LEU A 124 -14.61 5.00 -14.59
C LEU A 124 -13.98 4.58 -15.92
N ILE A 125 -12.99 3.67 -15.90
CA ILE A 125 -12.35 3.17 -17.13
C ILE A 125 -13.18 2.08 -17.79
N GLY A 126 -13.84 1.23 -17.03
CA GLY A 126 -14.66 0.13 -17.53
C GLY A 126 -13.87 -1.13 -17.86
N THR A 127 -12.73 -1.35 -17.21
CA THR A 127 -11.92 -2.57 -17.32
C THR A 127 -11.92 -3.39 -16.04
N ASN A 128 -11.83 -4.71 -16.17
CA ASN A 128 -11.63 -5.62 -15.04
C ASN A 128 -10.18 -6.09 -14.90
N ASN A 129 -9.25 -5.51 -15.65
CA ASN A 129 -7.83 -5.86 -15.66
C ASN A 129 -7.11 -5.27 -14.45
N VAL A 130 -7.44 -5.78 -13.27
CA VAL A 130 -6.81 -5.40 -11.99
C VAL A 130 -6.34 -6.65 -11.28
N ASP A 131 -5.09 -6.71 -10.91
CA ASP A 131 -4.56 -7.81 -10.10
C ASP A 131 -3.47 -7.31 -9.14
N THR A 132 -3.03 -8.17 -8.24
CA THR A 132 -2.02 -7.87 -7.22
C THR A 132 -0.96 -8.97 -7.15
N ASN A 133 0.15 -8.69 -6.44
CA ASN A 133 1.15 -9.70 -6.13
C ASN A 133 0.57 -10.89 -5.32
N SER A 134 -0.52 -10.69 -4.61
CA SER A 134 -1.21 -11.75 -3.86
C SER A 134 -1.70 -12.88 -4.76
N ARG A 135 -1.97 -12.59 -6.04
CA ARG A 135 -2.26 -13.62 -7.05
C ARG A 135 -1.17 -14.69 -7.11
N LEU A 136 0.10 -14.30 -6.97
CA LEU A 136 1.25 -15.21 -7.06
C LEU A 136 1.64 -15.80 -5.71
N CYS A 137 1.61 -15.02 -4.62
CA CYS A 137 2.07 -15.49 -3.31
C CYS A 137 0.99 -16.18 -2.47
N MET A 138 -0.30 -15.86 -2.67
CA MET A 138 -1.42 -16.33 -1.84
C MET A 138 -2.44 -17.21 -2.57
N SER A 139 -2.37 -17.37 -3.89
CA SER A 139 -3.41 -18.11 -4.63
C SER A 139 -3.62 -19.52 -4.13
N SER A 140 -2.56 -20.25 -3.85
CA SER A 140 -2.65 -21.63 -3.32
C SER A 140 -3.25 -21.67 -1.91
N ALA A 141 -2.87 -20.70 -1.04
CA ALA A 141 -3.43 -20.59 0.30
C ALA A 141 -4.93 -20.25 0.25
N VAL A 142 -5.34 -19.33 -0.61
CA VAL A 142 -6.75 -18.97 -0.83
C VAL A 142 -7.57 -20.19 -1.27
N VAL A 143 -7.06 -20.97 -2.22
CA VAL A 143 -7.72 -22.20 -2.67
C VAL A 143 -7.80 -23.22 -1.54
N GLY A 144 -6.72 -23.38 -0.77
CA GLY A 144 -6.69 -24.26 0.41
C GLY A 144 -7.71 -23.85 1.46
N TYR A 145 -7.75 -22.58 1.85
CA TYR A 145 -8.74 -22.08 2.82
C TYR A 145 -10.18 -22.28 2.34
N LYS A 146 -10.47 -21.96 1.11
CA LYS A 146 -11.81 -22.20 0.55
C LYS A 146 -12.20 -23.67 0.52
N ALA A 147 -11.27 -24.55 0.19
CA ALA A 147 -11.52 -25.99 0.13
C ALA A 147 -11.71 -26.62 1.51
N THR A 148 -11.00 -26.13 2.54
CA THR A 148 -11.02 -26.73 3.88
C THR A 148 -11.96 -26.01 4.85
N LEU A 149 -12.03 -24.69 4.76
CA LEU A 149 -12.76 -23.84 5.72
C LEU A 149 -14.01 -23.19 5.10
N GLY A 150 -14.19 -23.31 3.79
CA GLY A 150 -15.32 -22.71 3.07
C GLY A 150 -15.19 -21.21 2.79
N ALA A 151 -14.15 -20.54 3.28
CA ALA A 151 -13.95 -19.12 3.11
C ALA A 151 -12.47 -18.77 2.95
N ASP A 152 -12.20 -17.63 2.31
CA ASP A 152 -10.87 -17.02 2.21
C ASP A 152 -10.66 -16.11 3.44
N ALA A 153 -10.50 -16.71 4.59
CA ALA A 153 -10.23 -16.00 5.84
C ALA A 153 -9.37 -16.88 6.76
N PRO A 154 -8.23 -16.38 7.25
CA PRO A 154 -7.48 -17.06 8.28
C PRO A 154 -8.32 -17.09 9.57
N PRO A 155 -8.61 -18.28 10.14
CA PRO A 155 -9.48 -18.41 11.32
C PRO A 155 -8.76 -18.16 12.64
N THR A 156 -7.48 -17.80 12.58
CA THR A 156 -6.58 -17.70 13.74
C THR A 156 -6.30 -16.26 14.14
N CYS A 157 -6.03 -16.04 15.42
CA CYS A 157 -5.49 -14.81 15.98
C CYS A 157 -4.14 -15.05 16.65
N TYR A 158 -3.48 -14.00 17.15
CA TYR A 158 -2.17 -14.15 17.79
C TYR A 158 -2.22 -14.97 19.08
N GLU A 159 -3.34 -14.93 19.80
CA GLU A 159 -3.57 -15.69 21.02
C GLU A 159 -3.62 -17.20 20.77
N ASP A 160 -4.00 -17.62 19.56
CA ASP A 160 -4.05 -19.04 19.20
C ASP A 160 -2.64 -19.67 19.09
N ILE A 161 -1.57 -18.84 19.08
CA ILE A 161 -0.19 -19.32 19.09
C ILE A 161 0.20 -19.88 20.47
N ASP A 162 -0.44 -19.39 21.53
CA ASP A 162 -0.17 -19.75 22.92
C ASP A 162 -1.08 -20.95 23.40
N THR A 163 -1.47 -21.82 22.48
CA THR A 163 -2.29 -23.01 22.85
C THR A 163 -1.44 -24.21 23.21
N ASP A 164 -1.90 -24.98 24.16
CA ASP A 164 -1.28 -26.25 24.64
C ASP A 164 -1.68 -27.45 23.76
N CYS A 165 -1.68 -27.32 22.44
CA CYS A 165 -2.02 -28.40 21.50
C CYS A 165 -0.81 -29.25 21.14
#